data_fc542b75216b978786f2c0fb5d11c8fc
#
_entry.id   fc542b75216b978786f2c0fb5d11c8fc
#
_cell.length_a   1.000
_cell.length_b   1.000
_cell.length_c   1.000
_cell.angle_alpha   90.00
_cell.angle_beta   90.00
_cell.angle_gamma   90.00
#
_symmetry.space_group_name_H-M   'P 1'
#
loop_
_entity.id
_entity.type
_entity.pdbx_description
1 polymer ?
#
loop_
_entity_poly.entity_id
_entity_poly.type
_entity_poly.pdbx_seq_one_letter_code
_entity_poly.pdbx_strand_id
1 'polypeptide(L)'
;MGRSRYIFTDPTQPHFMTLTVLNSIPVFTRPDTVNILFDSFRFMMNEGMKVYAYVILENHLHLIAQSEQLDKDIARFKSFTARRLIGYLQANRIHTILKELDSHKKAHKHNRPHQFWQEGVHPELIQGEAVMRQKIDYIHHNPVKRGYVDEAIHWRYSSARSYAGRDGLLEICHEW
;
A
#
# COMPACT_ATOMS: atom_id res chain seq x y z
N MET A 1 -1.40 -17.66 -18.05
CA MET A 1 -0.73 -16.74 -17.13
C MET A 1 -0.86 -15.32 -17.66
N GLY A 2 -1.75 -14.51 -17.10
CA GLY A 2 -1.82 -13.08 -17.43
C GLY A 2 -0.56 -12.39 -16.92
N ARG A 3 0.39 -12.09 -17.80
CA ARG A 3 1.52 -11.22 -17.49
C ARG A 3 0.93 -9.86 -17.05
N SER A 4 1.26 -9.42 -15.84
CA SER A 4 0.98 -8.05 -15.41
C SER A 4 1.52 -7.10 -16.50
N ARG A 5 0.69 -6.18 -16.99
CA ARG A 5 1.09 -5.15 -17.97
C ARG A 5 2.13 -4.18 -17.41
N TYR A 6 2.38 -4.22 -16.13
CA TYR A 6 3.21 -3.28 -15.40
C TYR A 6 4.44 -4.00 -14.87
N ILE A 7 5.59 -3.63 -15.41
CA ILE A 7 6.89 -4.22 -15.11
C ILE A 7 7.68 -3.18 -14.32
N PHE A 8 8.35 -3.59 -13.25
CA PHE A 8 9.38 -2.78 -12.62
C PHE A 8 10.55 -2.69 -13.58
N THR A 9 10.83 -1.51 -14.10
CA THR A 9 11.87 -1.29 -15.13
C THR A 9 13.27 -1.50 -14.53
N ASP A 10 13.47 -1.06 -13.29
CA ASP A 10 14.66 -1.29 -12.50
C ASP A 10 14.24 -1.50 -11.05
N PRO A 11 14.07 -2.75 -10.58
CA PRO A 11 13.56 -3.04 -9.25
C PRO A 11 14.48 -2.61 -8.11
N THR A 12 15.70 -2.17 -8.41
CA THR A 12 16.65 -1.65 -7.42
C THR A 12 16.49 -0.15 -7.16
N GLN A 13 15.73 0.56 -8.00
CA GLN A 13 15.49 1.99 -7.87
C GLN A 13 14.16 2.30 -7.17
N PRO A 14 13.99 3.53 -6.62
CA PRO A 14 12.72 3.93 -6.04
C PRO A 14 11.58 3.90 -7.05
N HIS A 15 10.44 3.36 -6.64
CA HIS A 15 9.22 3.36 -7.44
C HIS A 15 8.05 3.92 -6.63
N PHE A 16 7.25 4.75 -7.30
CA PHE A 16 5.90 5.07 -6.85
C PHE A 16 4.95 3.94 -7.24
N MET A 17 4.08 3.54 -6.34
CA MET A 17 3.15 2.42 -6.54
C MET A 17 1.79 2.71 -5.91
N THR A 18 0.75 2.12 -6.52
CA THR A 18 -0.60 2.08 -5.95
C THR A 18 -1.04 0.64 -5.77
N LEU A 19 -1.42 0.27 -4.56
CA LEU A 19 -1.98 -1.03 -4.24
C LEU A 19 -3.45 -0.84 -3.83
N THR A 20 -4.37 -1.40 -4.59
CA THR A 20 -5.81 -1.22 -4.38
C THR A 20 -6.45 -2.54 -3.95
N VAL A 21 -7.35 -2.47 -2.97
CA VAL A 21 -8.21 -3.60 -2.60
C VAL A 21 -9.13 -3.94 -3.77
N LEU A 22 -9.41 -5.20 -3.96
CA LEU A 22 -10.30 -5.68 -5.03
C LEU A 22 -11.61 -4.89 -5.05
N ASN A 23 -11.99 -4.42 -6.23
CA ASN A 23 -13.17 -3.59 -6.45
C ASN A 23 -13.25 -2.35 -5.55
N SER A 24 -12.12 -1.83 -5.10
CA SER A 24 -12.04 -0.67 -4.20
C SER A 24 -12.85 -0.82 -2.91
N ILE A 25 -13.00 -2.04 -2.41
CA ILE A 25 -13.73 -2.31 -1.16
C ILE A 25 -13.01 -1.63 0.02
N PRO A 26 -13.72 -0.86 0.87
CA PRO A 26 -13.12 -0.09 1.96
C PRO A 26 -12.82 -0.99 3.17
N VAL A 27 -11.62 -1.56 3.22
CA VAL A 27 -11.18 -2.45 4.31
C VAL A 27 -10.36 -1.70 5.37
N PHE A 28 -9.65 -0.63 4.99
CA PHE A 28 -8.75 0.10 5.89
C PHE A 28 -9.48 1.20 6.70
N THR A 29 -10.68 0.90 7.15
CA THR A 29 -11.52 1.79 7.97
C THR A 29 -11.36 1.56 9.46
N ARG A 30 -10.53 0.60 9.86
CA ARG A 30 -10.29 0.21 11.26
C ARG A 30 -8.79 0.23 11.56
N PRO A 31 -8.37 0.70 12.75
CA PRO A 31 -6.96 0.70 13.12
C PRO A 31 -6.29 -0.68 12.99
N ASP A 32 -6.99 -1.76 13.36
CA ASP A 32 -6.44 -3.12 13.30
C ASP A 32 -6.10 -3.56 11.88
N THR A 33 -6.96 -3.25 10.90
CA THR A 33 -6.68 -3.60 9.49
C THR A 33 -5.51 -2.80 8.93
N VAL A 34 -5.37 -1.55 9.33
CA VAL A 34 -4.23 -0.70 8.95
C VAL A 34 -2.94 -1.16 9.64
N ASN A 35 -3.01 -1.57 10.91
CA ASN A 35 -1.84 -2.07 11.65
C ASN A 35 -1.25 -3.33 11.00
N ILE A 36 -2.05 -4.19 10.38
CA ILE A 36 -1.55 -5.34 9.61
C ILE A 36 -0.62 -4.88 8.47
N LEU A 37 -0.92 -3.77 7.81
CA LEU A 37 -0.05 -3.20 6.78
C LEU A 37 1.23 -2.64 7.40
N PHE A 38 1.14 -1.90 8.49
CA PHE A 38 2.30 -1.33 9.18
C PHE A 38 3.25 -2.41 9.71
N ASP A 39 2.73 -3.49 10.29
CA ASP A 39 3.56 -4.59 10.76
C ASP A 39 4.31 -5.25 9.61
N SER A 40 3.65 -5.39 8.44
CA SER A 40 4.30 -5.90 7.24
C SER A 40 5.38 -4.95 6.71
N PHE A 41 5.13 -3.64 6.72
CA PHE A 41 6.14 -2.66 6.32
C PHE A 41 7.34 -2.69 7.25
N ARG A 42 7.14 -2.69 8.57
CA ARG A 42 8.25 -2.77 9.56
C ARG A 42 9.10 -4.01 9.33
N PHE A 43 8.47 -5.16 9.09
CA PHE A 43 9.18 -6.40 8.80
C PHE A 43 10.05 -6.25 7.54
N MET A 44 9.50 -5.71 6.45
CA MET A 44 10.25 -5.55 5.20
C MET A 44 11.33 -4.48 5.30
N MET A 45 11.11 -3.42 6.08
CA MET A 45 12.12 -2.40 6.35
C MET A 45 13.29 -2.98 7.15
N ASN A 46 13.03 -3.88 8.10
CA ASN A 46 14.10 -4.61 8.81
C ASN A 46 14.89 -5.55 7.87
N GLU A 47 14.30 -5.99 6.76
CA GLU A 47 14.98 -6.75 5.71
C GLU A 47 15.66 -5.86 4.64
N GLY A 48 15.67 -4.54 4.83
CA GLY A 48 16.40 -3.59 3.97
C GLY A 48 15.55 -2.80 2.98
N MET A 49 14.21 -2.95 2.96
CA MET A 49 13.37 -2.09 2.15
C MET A 49 13.37 -0.66 2.71
N LYS A 50 13.64 0.31 1.86
CA LYS A 50 13.50 1.74 2.18
C LYS A 50 12.11 2.20 1.80
N VAL A 51 11.43 2.87 2.73
CA VAL A 51 10.14 3.56 2.48
C VAL A 51 10.39 5.05 2.53
N TYR A 52 10.08 5.75 1.46
CA TYR A 52 10.28 7.20 1.32
C TYR A 52 9.01 7.98 1.61
N ALA A 53 7.87 7.52 1.14
CA ALA A 53 6.58 8.12 1.45
C ALA A 53 5.45 7.10 1.35
N TYR A 54 4.39 7.31 2.12
CA TYR A 54 3.17 6.51 2.03
C TYR A 54 1.94 7.30 2.45
N VAL A 55 0.79 6.84 1.96
CA VAL A 55 -0.53 7.14 2.50
C VAL A 55 -1.42 5.91 2.37
N ILE A 56 -2.13 5.55 3.45
CA ILE A 56 -3.12 4.49 3.45
C ILE A 56 -4.49 5.15 3.54
N LEU A 57 -5.32 4.90 2.54
CA LEU A 57 -6.71 5.34 2.46
C LEU A 57 -7.65 4.15 2.68
N GLU A 58 -8.93 4.36 2.71
CA GLU A 58 -9.93 3.35 3.06
C GLU A 58 -9.86 2.05 2.23
N ASN A 59 -9.41 2.13 0.98
CA ASN A 59 -9.44 1.03 0.02
C ASN A 59 -8.16 0.85 -0.83
N HIS A 60 -7.16 1.70 -0.62
CA HIS A 60 -5.88 1.60 -1.32
C HIS A 60 -4.77 2.31 -0.55
N LEU A 61 -3.57 2.06 -0.97
CA LEU A 61 -2.40 2.79 -0.49
C LEU A 61 -1.53 3.26 -1.67
N HIS A 62 -0.91 4.41 -1.49
CA HIS A 62 0.20 4.87 -2.32
C HIS A 62 1.50 4.74 -1.53
N LEU A 63 2.54 4.34 -2.21
CA LEU A 63 3.84 4.03 -1.61
C LEU A 63 4.96 4.47 -2.55
N ILE A 64 6.02 5.07 -1.99
CA ILE A 64 7.32 5.16 -2.64
C ILE A 64 8.28 4.31 -1.83
N ALA A 65 8.85 3.30 -2.46
CA ALA A 65 9.80 2.39 -1.82
C ALA A 65 10.90 1.95 -2.78
N GLN A 66 11.97 1.41 -2.18
CA GLN A 66 13.13 0.86 -2.87
C GLN A 66 13.64 -0.37 -2.10
N SER A 67 14.08 -1.39 -2.83
CA SER A 67 14.84 -2.52 -2.28
C SER A 67 15.66 -3.17 -3.40
N GLU A 68 16.50 -4.14 -3.07
CA GLU A 68 17.27 -4.89 -4.09
C GLU A 68 16.39 -5.72 -5.03
N GLN A 69 15.15 -6.04 -4.63
CA GLN A 69 14.20 -6.86 -5.40
C GLN A 69 12.75 -6.42 -5.14
N LEU A 70 12.49 -5.14 -5.35
CA LEU A 70 11.23 -4.49 -4.97
C LEU A 70 9.99 -5.19 -5.54
N ASP A 71 10.05 -5.72 -6.76
CA ASP A 71 8.97 -6.49 -7.39
C ASP A 71 8.57 -7.72 -6.56
N LYS A 72 9.56 -8.47 -6.06
CA LYS A 72 9.33 -9.65 -5.21
C LYS A 72 8.86 -9.25 -3.82
N ASP A 73 9.41 -8.18 -3.26
CA ASP A 73 9.04 -7.69 -1.95
C ASP A 73 7.59 -7.21 -1.93
N ILE A 74 7.15 -6.50 -2.95
CA ILE A 74 5.74 -6.09 -3.08
C ILE A 74 4.82 -7.31 -3.30
N ALA A 75 5.27 -8.31 -4.04
CA ALA A 75 4.50 -9.57 -4.17
C ALA A 75 4.36 -10.30 -2.81
N ARG A 76 5.43 -10.36 -2.02
CA ARG A 76 5.43 -10.91 -0.64
C ARG A 76 4.50 -10.11 0.26
N PHE A 77 4.60 -8.78 0.24
CA PHE A 77 3.72 -7.88 1.00
C PHE A 77 2.25 -8.13 0.67
N LYS A 78 1.88 -8.15 -0.61
CA LYS A 78 0.49 -8.43 -1.04
C LYS A 78 0.02 -9.81 -0.59
N SER A 79 0.85 -10.82 -0.71
CA SER A 79 0.48 -12.19 -0.32
C SER A 79 0.30 -12.33 1.19
N PHE A 80 1.20 -11.77 1.98
CA PHE A 80 1.17 -11.85 3.44
C PHE A 80 -0.01 -11.04 4.00
N THR A 81 -0.14 -9.78 3.61
CA THR A 81 -1.22 -8.89 4.11
C THR A 81 -2.60 -9.41 3.71
N ALA A 82 -2.77 -9.95 2.49
CA ALA A 82 -4.03 -10.55 2.07
C ALA A 82 -4.46 -11.68 3.01
N ARG A 83 -3.56 -12.60 3.36
CA ARG A 83 -3.86 -13.70 4.29
C ARG A 83 -4.23 -13.20 5.69
N ARG A 84 -3.46 -12.24 6.20
CA ARG A 84 -3.69 -11.67 7.53
C ARG A 84 -5.02 -10.90 7.59
N LEU A 85 -5.31 -10.09 6.58
CA LEU A 85 -6.55 -9.30 6.50
C LEU A 85 -7.77 -10.18 6.34
N ILE A 86 -7.74 -11.19 5.46
CA ILE A 86 -8.82 -12.18 5.32
C ILE A 86 -9.03 -12.93 6.65
N GLY A 87 -7.95 -13.38 7.29
CA GLY A 87 -8.03 -14.03 8.60
C GLY A 87 -8.64 -13.14 9.68
N TYR A 88 -8.27 -11.85 9.71
CA TYR A 88 -8.88 -10.86 10.60
C TYR A 88 -10.38 -10.70 10.34
N LEU A 89 -10.77 -10.56 9.07
CA LEU A 89 -12.18 -10.40 8.69
C LEU A 89 -13.01 -11.64 9.08
N GLN A 90 -12.45 -12.84 8.92
CA GLN A 90 -13.09 -14.11 9.32
C GLN A 90 -13.24 -14.20 10.84
N ALA A 91 -12.16 -13.96 11.59
CA ALA A 91 -12.15 -14.03 13.05
C ALA A 91 -13.13 -13.02 13.70
N ASN A 92 -13.28 -11.85 13.09
CA ASN A 92 -14.19 -10.80 13.55
C ASN A 92 -15.59 -10.87 12.91
N ARG A 93 -15.90 -11.93 12.16
CA ARG A 93 -17.20 -12.18 11.52
C ARG A 93 -17.67 -11.02 10.61
N ILE A 94 -16.76 -10.38 9.90
CA ILE A 94 -17.06 -9.27 8.98
C ILE A 94 -17.48 -9.85 7.62
N HIS A 95 -18.63 -10.54 7.62
CA HIS A 95 -19.11 -11.31 6.47
C HIS A 95 -19.44 -10.48 5.24
N THR A 96 -19.87 -9.24 5.41
CA THR A 96 -20.22 -8.36 4.28
C THR A 96 -19.00 -8.14 3.37
N ILE A 97 -17.87 -7.75 3.93
CA ILE A 97 -16.63 -7.55 3.18
C ILE A 97 -16.14 -8.85 2.54
N LEU A 98 -16.20 -9.97 3.28
CA LEU A 98 -15.81 -11.28 2.74
C LEU A 98 -16.67 -11.72 1.54
N LYS A 99 -17.98 -11.49 1.59
CA LYS A 99 -18.90 -11.77 0.48
C LYS A 99 -18.60 -10.90 -0.74
N GLU A 100 -18.33 -9.62 -0.54
CA GLU A 100 -17.95 -8.72 -1.63
C GLU A 100 -16.62 -9.14 -2.27
N LEU A 101 -15.59 -9.47 -1.48
CA LEU A 101 -14.32 -9.98 -1.99
C LEU A 101 -14.51 -11.29 -2.80
N ASP A 102 -15.40 -12.16 -2.38
CA ASP A 102 -15.67 -13.42 -3.09
C ASP A 102 -16.44 -13.18 -4.39
N SER A 103 -17.44 -12.29 -4.37
CA SER A 103 -18.25 -11.97 -5.56
C SER A 103 -17.47 -11.31 -6.69
N HIS A 104 -16.41 -10.55 -6.36
CA HIS A 104 -15.56 -9.86 -7.34
C HIS A 104 -14.28 -10.63 -7.70
N LYS A 105 -14.08 -11.80 -7.10
CA LYS A 105 -12.92 -12.65 -7.39
C LYS A 105 -12.89 -13.05 -8.87
N LYS A 106 -11.74 -12.89 -9.51
CA LYS A 106 -11.57 -13.29 -10.91
C LYS A 106 -11.71 -14.80 -11.12
N ALA A 107 -12.36 -15.18 -12.20
CA ALA A 107 -12.67 -16.59 -12.53
C ALA A 107 -11.45 -17.52 -12.54
N HIS A 108 -10.26 -17.04 -12.96
CA HIS A 108 -9.04 -17.86 -12.98
C HIS A 108 -8.41 -18.10 -11.58
N LYS A 109 -8.99 -17.53 -10.51
CA LYS A 109 -8.50 -17.69 -9.12
C LYS A 109 -9.35 -18.67 -8.30
N HIS A 110 -9.90 -19.70 -8.95
CA HIS A 110 -10.75 -20.70 -8.30
C HIS A 110 -10.11 -21.42 -7.10
N ASN A 111 -8.78 -21.56 -7.09
CA ASN A 111 -8.04 -22.27 -6.04
C ASN A 111 -7.88 -21.47 -4.73
N ARG A 112 -8.39 -20.27 -4.65
CA ARG A 112 -8.34 -19.42 -3.44
C ARG A 112 -9.73 -18.98 -3.07
N PRO A 113 -10.14 -19.07 -1.78
CA PRO A 113 -11.48 -18.67 -1.34
C PRO A 113 -11.73 -17.18 -1.60
N HIS A 114 -10.71 -16.32 -1.45
CA HIS A 114 -10.83 -14.86 -1.65
C HIS A 114 -9.65 -14.32 -2.46
N GLN A 115 -9.91 -13.22 -3.20
CA GLN A 115 -8.89 -12.35 -3.76
C GLN A 115 -8.98 -11.02 -2.99
N PHE A 116 -7.88 -10.56 -2.37
CA PHE A 116 -7.87 -9.34 -1.58
C PHE A 116 -7.42 -8.12 -2.40
N TRP A 117 -6.24 -8.19 -3.01
CA TRP A 117 -5.68 -7.11 -3.80
C TRP A 117 -6.08 -7.22 -5.27
N GLN A 118 -6.30 -6.07 -5.92
CA GLN A 118 -6.37 -6.01 -7.36
C GLN A 118 -5.07 -6.57 -7.97
N GLU A 119 -5.19 -7.12 -9.18
CA GLU A 119 -4.03 -7.57 -9.94
C GLU A 119 -3.23 -6.39 -10.44
N GLY A 120 -1.92 -6.60 -10.48
CA GLY A 120 -0.98 -5.55 -10.86
C GLY A 120 -0.69 -4.60 -9.71
N VAL A 121 0.38 -3.89 -9.89
CA VAL A 121 0.82 -2.72 -9.17
C VAL A 121 1.25 -1.80 -10.31
N HIS A 122 0.87 -0.56 -10.31
CA HIS A 122 1.28 0.40 -11.34
C HIS A 122 2.61 1.04 -10.89
N PRO A 123 3.77 0.38 -11.07
CA PRO A 123 5.03 0.95 -10.64
C PRO A 123 5.46 2.02 -11.62
N GLU A 124 5.77 3.19 -11.10
CA GLU A 124 6.39 4.28 -11.83
C GLU A 124 7.80 4.50 -11.28
N LEU A 125 8.81 4.29 -12.11
CA LEU A 125 10.20 4.55 -11.75
C LEU A 125 10.39 6.03 -11.45
N ILE A 126 11.02 6.33 -10.31
CA ILE A 126 11.33 7.70 -9.93
C ILE A 126 12.70 8.06 -10.47
N GLN A 127 12.72 8.99 -11.42
CA GLN A 127 13.95 9.51 -12.03
C GLN A 127 14.18 10.95 -11.59
N GLY A 128 15.05 11.13 -10.60
CA GLY A 128 15.50 12.42 -10.13
C GLY A 128 14.61 13.07 -9.07
N GLU A 129 15.20 14.08 -8.46
CA GLU A 129 14.65 14.78 -7.28
C GLU A 129 13.31 15.45 -7.55
N ALA A 130 13.13 16.05 -8.72
CA ALA A 130 11.88 16.76 -9.05
C ALA A 130 10.68 15.80 -9.10
N VAL A 131 10.86 14.60 -9.68
CA VAL A 131 9.81 13.58 -9.74
C VAL A 131 9.53 13.02 -8.34
N MET A 132 10.58 12.80 -7.54
CA MET A 132 10.44 12.34 -6.16
C MET A 132 9.59 13.32 -5.35
N ARG A 133 9.91 14.61 -5.36
CA ARG A 133 9.15 15.67 -4.66
C ARG A 133 7.69 15.71 -5.12
N GLN A 134 7.46 15.67 -6.42
CA GLN A 134 6.11 15.67 -6.99
C GLN A 134 5.28 14.48 -6.48
N LYS A 135 5.88 13.28 -6.44
CA LYS A 135 5.16 12.07 -5.97
C LYS A 135 4.94 12.08 -4.46
N ILE A 136 5.88 12.59 -3.67
CA ILE A 136 5.70 12.79 -2.22
C ILE A 136 4.54 13.75 -1.97
N ASP A 137 4.52 14.90 -2.64
CA ASP A 137 3.44 15.88 -2.52
C ASP A 137 2.08 15.28 -2.91
N TYR A 138 2.04 14.53 -4.01
CA TYR A 138 0.84 13.81 -4.43
C TYR A 138 0.33 12.86 -3.35
N ILE A 139 1.22 12.07 -2.75
CA ILE A 139 0.89 11.12 -1.67
C ILE A 139 0.29 11.87 -0.48
N HIS A 140 0.97 12.93 -0.01
CA HIS A 140 0.58 13.65 1.19
C HIS A 140 -0.71 14.44 1.01
N HIS A 141 -0.95 15.02 -0.17
CA HIS A 141 -2.17 15.78 -0.45
C HIS A 141 -3.38 14.92 -0.80
N ASN A 142 -3.23 13.60 -0.96
CA ASN A 142 -4.34 12.74 -1.34
C ASN A 142 -5.54 12.80 -0.38
N PRO A 143 -5.37 12.73 0.97
CA PRO A 143 -6.48 12.87 1.91
C PRO A 143 -7.13 14.26 1.91
N VAL A 144 -6.33 15.31 1.68
CA VAL A 144 -6.84 16.70 1.57
C VAL A 144 -7.70 16.85 0.31
N LYS A 145 -7.20 16.38 -0.83
CA LYS A 145 -7.93 16.41 -2.11
C LYS A 145 -9.26 15.65 -2.04
N ARG A 146 -9.35 14.62 -1.19
CA ARG A 146 -10.57 13.85 -0.95
C ARG A 146 -11.51 14.50 0.07
N GLY A 147 -11.10 15.59 0.71
CA GLY A 147 -11.87 16.26 1.74
C GLY A 147 -11.93 15.53 3.08
N TYR A 148 -10.99 14.62 3.35
CA TYR A 148 -10.94 13.89 4.61
C TYR A 148 -10.33 14.70 5.74
N VAL A 149 -9.38 15.57 5.41
CA VAL A 149 -8.70 16.49 6.32
C VAL A 149 -8.39 17.79 5.59
N ASP A 150 -8.22 18.88 6.34
CA ASP A 150 -7.86 20.18 5.78
C ASP A 150 -6.35 20.31 5.50
N GLU A 151 -5.52 19.62 6.29
CA GLU A 151 -4.07 19.63 6.15
C GLU A 151 -3.54 18.17 6.10
N ALA A 152 -2.53 17.94 5.25
CA ALA A 152 -1.94 16.62 5.04
C ALA A 152 -1.42 15.97 6.33
N ILE A 153 -0.86 16.76 7.25
CA ILE A 153 -0.32 16.31 8.54
C ILE A 153 -1.39 15.76 9.50
N HIS A 154 -2.65 16.07 9.26
CA HIS A 154 -3.76 15.58 10.09
C HIS A 154 -4.20 14.16 9.70
N TRP A 155 -3.81 13.67 8.53
CA TRP A 155 -4.10 12.29 8.17
C TRP A 155 -3.14 11.33 8.87
N ARG A 156 -3.67 10.56 9.82
CA ARG A 156 -2.89 9.67 10.70
C ARG A 156 -2.06 8.64 9.93
N TYR A 157 -2.60 8.10 8.85
CA TYR A 157 -2.01 6.98 8.09
C TYR A 157 -1.20 7.46 6.89
N SER A 158 -0.39 8.48 7.10
CA SER A 158 0.47 9.11 6.09
C SER A 158 1.84 9.44 6.67
N SER A 159 2.85 9.47 5.81
CA SER A 159 4.19 9.96 6.14
C SER A 159 4.31 11.50 6.20
N ALA A 160 3.23 12.23 5.95
CA ALA A 160 3.25 13.71 5.97
C ALA A 160 3.76 14.30 7.29
N ARG A 161 3.47 13.66 8.42
CA ARG A 161 3.98 14.07 9.73
C ARG A 161 5.50 14.00 9.82
N SER A 162 6.11 12.92 9.30
CA SER A 162 7.57 12.73 9.31
C SER A 162 8.25 13.83 8.49
N TYR A 163 7.67 14.22 7.36
CA TYR A 163 8.16 15.33 6.54
C TYR A 163 7.98 16.72 7.18
N ALA A 164 7.06 16.83 8.13
CA ALA A 164 6.87 18.04 8.95
C ALA A 164 7.69 18.02 10.26
N GLY A 165 8.65 17.09 10.40
CA GLY A 165 9.50 16.97 11.60
C GLY A 165 8.77 16.48 12.84
N ARG A 166 7.65 15.75 12.67
CA ARG A 166 6.85 15.14 13.75
C ARG A 166 6.96 13.63 13.72
N ASP A 167 6.68 12.98 14.85
CA ASP A 167 6.67 11.51 14.90
C ASP A 167 5.58 10.92 13.98
N GLY A 168 6.02 10.04 13.08
CA GLY A 168 5.17 9.23 12.22
C GLY A 168 4.94 7.84 12.76
N LEU A 169 4.11 7.05 12.09
CA LEU A 169 3.85 5.64 12.45
C LEU A 169 4.92 4.67 11.91
N LEU A 170 5.69 5.09 10.90
CA LEU A 170 6.86 4.41 10.37
C LEU A 170 8.04 5.37 10.33
N GLU A 171 9.23 4.85 10.54
CA GLU A 171 10.47 5.55 10.27
C GLU A 171 10.67 5.65 8.76
N ILE A 172 10.85 6.87 8.24
CA ILE A 172 10.90 7.15 6.80
C ILE A 172 12.32 7.50 6.40
N CYS A 173 12.78 6.94 5.26
CA CYS A 173 14.03 7.34 4.66
C CYS A 173 13.87 8.70 3.95
N HIS A 174 14.66 9.69 4.35
CA HIS A 174 14.66 11.01 3.73
C HIS A 174 15.83 11.22 2.75
N GLU A 175 16.71 10.22 2.64
CA GLU A 175 17.89 10.26 1.76
C GLU A 175 17.54 9.69 0.39
N TRP A 176 17.31 10.56 -0.59
CA TRP A 176 16.96 10.23 -1.96
C TRP A 176 17.46 11.25 -2.97
#